data_6839f25158e77c0a59b9e0c61c401dd3
#
_entry.id   6839f25158e77c0a59b9e0c61c401dd3
#
_cell.length_a   1.000
_cell.length_b   1.000
_cell.length_c   1.000
_cell.angle_alpha   90.00
_cell.angle_beta   90.00
_cell.angle_gamma   90.00
#
_symmetry.space_group_name_H-M   'P 1'
#
loop_
_entity.id
_entity.type
_entity.pdbx_description
1 polymer ?
#
loop_
_entity_poly.entity_id
_entity_poly.type
_entity_poly.pdbx_seq_one_letter_code
_entity_poly.pdbx_strand_id
1 'polypeptide(L)'
;MILGEAYNVLRTIGMTDNQYEFSRIWLGRCRSYMSSTIARQRRPCADALLTLAANLSRASARMRQSYQHVHANMLDDLGGKVWVDVMGRAKINHSSPLN
;
A
#
# COMPACT_ATOMS: atom_id res chain seq x y z
N MET A 1 -6.06 9.68 2.12
CA MET A 1 -6.36 8.26 1.97
C MET A 1 -5.08 7.49 1.67
N ILE A 2 -4.89 6.35 2.29
CA ILE A 2 -3.62 5.60 2.19
C ILE A 2 -3.30 5.16 0.75
N LEU A 3 -4.28 4.75 -0.03
CA LEU A 3 -4.03 4.35 -1.42
C LEU A 3 -3.55 5.53 -2.28
N GLY A 4 -4.13 6.70 -2.09
CA GLY A 4 -3.70 7.90 -2.81
C GLY A 4 -2.28 8.29 -2.46
N GLU A 5 -1.93 8.22 -1.18
CA GLU A 5 -0.59 8.53 -0.72
C GLU A 5 0.42 7.52 -1.30
N ALA A 6 0.09 6.24 -1.24
CA ALA A 6 0.96 5.19 -1.77
C ALA A 6 1.17 5.35 -3.29
N TYR A 7 0.09 5.59 -4.01
CA TYR A 7 0.15 5.79 -5.45
C TYR A 7 1.04 6.99 -5.79
N ASN A 8 0.87 8.11 -5.09
CA ASN A 8 1.63 9.31 -5.36
C ASN A 8 3.13 9.10 -5.11
N VAL A 9 3.49 8.43 -4.04
CA VAL A 9 4.90 8.13 -3.74
C VAL A 9 5.48 7.24 -4.83
N LEU A 10 4.80 6.14 -5.17
CA LEU A 10 5.30 5.19 -6.16
C LEU A 10 5.42 5.83 -7.54
N ARG A 11 4.48 6.68 -7.89
CA ARG A 11 4.54 7.39 -9.17
C ARG A 11 5.70 8.39 -9.19
N THR A 12 5.90 9.10 -8.11
CA THR A 12 6.97 10.10 -8.01
C THR A 12 8.35 9.46 -8.19
N ILE A 13 8.56 8.28 -7.64
CA ILE A 13 9.85 7.59 -7.77
C ILE A 13 9.92 6.68 -9.00
N GLY A 14 8.90 6.71 -9.85
CA GLY A 14 8.92 5.98 -11.12
C GLY A 14 8.61 4.50 -11.04
N MET A 15 7.98 4.04 -9.98
CA MET A 15 7.71 2.62 -9.78
C MET A 15 6.30 2.20 -10.22
N THR A 16 5.46 3.13 -10.57
CA THR A 16 4.16 2.84 -11.19
C THR A 16 3.82 3.98 -12.16
N ASP A 17 3.13 3.65 -13.24
CA ASP A 17 2.83 4.63 -14.28
C ASP A 17 1.44 5.24 -14.12
N ASN A 18 0.46 4.45 -13.67
CA ASN A 18 -0.92 4.90 -13.58
C ASN A 18 -1.69 4.05 -12.56
N GLN A 19 -2.94 4.45 -12.32
CA GLN A 19 -3.79 3.79 -11.33
C GLN A 19 -4.13 2.35 -11.71
N TYR A 20 -4.23 2.04 -12.99
CA TYR A 20 -4.52 0.69 -13.45
C TYR A 20 -3.38 -0.26 -13.09
N GLU A 21 -2.17 0.17 -13.40
CA GLU A 21 -0.97 -0.61 -13.07
C GLU A 21 -0.81 -0.76 -11.56
N PHE A 22 -1.01 0.32 -10.82
CA PHE A 22 -0.94 0.29 -9.37
C PHE A 22 -1.92 -0.73 -8.79
N SER A 23 -3.16 -0.73 -9.26
CA SER A 23 -4.18 -1.67 -8.79
C SER A 23 -3.79 -3.12 -9.08
N ARG A 24 -3.28 -3.40 -10.27
CA ARG A 24 -2.92 -4.77 -10.67
C ARG A 24 -1.65 -5.26 -9.99
N ILE A 25 -0.61 -4.46 -10.02
CA ILE A 25 0.73 -4.92 -9.61
C ILE A 25 0.95 -4.75 -8.12
N TRP A 26 0.58 -3.60 -7.59
CA TRP A 26 0.87 -3.30 -6.18
C TRP A 26 -0.22 -3.77 -5.24
N LEU A 27 -1.48 -3.75 -5.65
CA LEU A 27 -2.60 -4.16 -4.80
C LEU A 27 -3.07 -5.58 -5.10
N GLY A 28 -2.66 -6.17 -6.22
CA GLY A 28 -3.10 -7.50 -6.61
C GLY A 28 -4.60 -7.57 -6.89
N ARG A 29 -5.19 -6.48 -7.39
CA ARG A 29 -6.62 -6.39 -7.68
C ARG A 29 -6.84 -6.07 -9.15
N CYS A 30 -8.10 -5.97 -9.56
CA CYS A 30 -8.42 -5.61 -10.94
C CYS A 30 -8.00 -4.16 -11.23
N ARG A 31 -7.86 -3.83 -12.52
CA ARG A 31 -7.36 -2.54 -12.97
C ARG A 31 -8.14 -1.34 -12.43
N SER A 32 -9.44 -1.51 -12.25
CA SER A 32 -10.31 -0.43 -11.82
C SER A 32 -10.47 -0.33 -10.31
N TYR A 33 -9.74 -1.15 -9.55
CA TYR A 33 -9.94 -1.22 -8.11
C TYR A 33 -9.74 0.13 -7.42
N MET A 34 -8.62 0.80 -7.70
CA MET A 34 -8.33 2.08 -7.06
C MET A 34 -9.35 3.14 -7.42
N SER A 35 -9.67 3.29 -8.71
CA SER A 35 -10.62 4.30 -9.14
C SER A 35 -12.02 4.03 -8.59
N SER A 36 -12.45 2.78 -8.56
CA SER A 36 -13.75 2.41 -7.97
C SER A 36 -13.79 2.68 -6.48
N THR A 37 -12.71 2.36 -5.76
CA THR A 37 -12.63 2.58 -4.32
C THR A 37 -12.72 4.06 -3.99
N ILE A 38 -12.01 4.89 -4.75
CA ILE A 38 -12.05 6.34 -4.57
C ILE A 38 -13.44 6.89 -4.90
N ALA A 39 -14.00 6.49 -6.05
CA ALA A 39 -15.30 6.98 -6.50
C ALA A 39 -16.42 6.66 -5.52
N ARG A 40 -16.35 5.50 -4.88
CA ARG A 40 -17.36 5.05 -3.92
C ARG A 40 -17.02 5.45 -2.49
N GLN A 41 -15.92 6.13 -2.28
CA GLN A 41 -15.47 6.56 -0.96
C GLN A 41 -15.39 5.39 0.03
N ARG A 42 -14.95 4.24 -0.47
CA ARG A 42 -14.81 3.04 0.35
C ARG A 42 -13.41 2.94 0.93
N ARG A 43 -13.30 2.22 2.04
CA ARG A 43 -12.00 1.85 2.57
C ARG A 43 -11.42 0.72 1.74
N PRO A 44 -10.11 0.72 1.46
CA PRO A 44 -9.48 -0.41 0.80
C PRO A 44 -9.63 -1.68 1.65
N CYS A 45 -9.80 -2.83 1.01
CA CYS A 45 -9.88 -4.08 1.74
C CYS A 45 -8.51 -4.46 2.34
N ALA A 46 -8.55 -5.24 3.41
CA ALA A 46 -7.33 -5.65 4.10
C ALA A 46 -6.38 -6.43 3.18
N ASP A 47 -6.91 -7.28 2.32
CA ASP A 47 -6.08 -8.06 1.38
C ASP A 47 -5.28 -7.16 0.45
N ALA A 48 -5.91 -6.11 -0.07
CA ALA A 48 -5.21 -5.15 -0.94
C ALA A 48 -4.09 -4.44 -0.19
N LEU A 49 -4.35 -4.03 1.05
CA LEU A 49 -3.35 -3.35 1.86
C LEU A 49 -2.20 -4.28 2.26
N LEU A 50 -2.49 -5.54 2.60
CA LEU A 50 -1.46 -6.52 2.92
C LEU A 50 -0.59 -6.83 1.71
N THR A 51 -1.20 -6.96 0.53
CA THR A 51 -0.46 -7.16 -0.71
C THR A 51 0.43 -5.95 -1.00
N LEU A 52 -0.09 -4.75 -0.81
CA LEU A 52 0.69 -3.53 -0.98
C LEU A 52 1.88 -3.51 -0.02
N ALA A 53 1.66 -3.80 1.26
CA ALA A 53 2.74 -3.82 2.25
C ALA A 53 3.83 -4.82 1.87
N ALA A 54 3.45 -6.02 1.43
CA ALA A 54 4.41 -7.04 1.00
C ALA A 54 5.21 -6.57 -0.21
N ASN A 55 4.56 -5.94 -1.17
CA ASN A 55 5.23 -5.44 -2.37
C ASN A 55 6.16 -4.26 -2.05
N LEU A 56 5.75 -3.39 -1.14
CA LEU A 56 6.61 -2.29 -0.69
C LEU A 56 7.86 -2.81 0.00
N SER A 57 7.71 -3.83 0.83
CA SER A 57 8.84 -4.44 1.52
C SER A 57 9.85 -5.04 0.53
N ARG A 58 9.35 -5.76 -0.47
CA ARG A 58 10.21 -6.36 -1.50
C ARG A 58 10.92 -5.28 -2.33
N ALA A 59 10.20 -4.24 -2.68
CA ALA A 59 10.76 -3.14 -3.47
C ALA A 59 11.82 -2.39 -2.66
N SER A 60 11.58 -2.17 -1.37
CA SER A 60 12.55 -1.54 -0.48
C SER A 60 13.84 -2.34 -0.42
N ALA A 61 13.74 -3.67 -0.27
CA ALA A 61 14.91 -4.53 -0.24
C ALA A 61 15.73 -4.44 -1.55
N ARG A 62 15.05 -4.42 -2.69
CA ARG A 62 15.73 -4.26 -3.99
C ARG A 62 16.42 -2.91 -4.12
N MET A 63 15.78 -1.85 -3.62
CA MET A 63 16.37 -0.50 -3.65
C MET A 63 17.63 -0.44 -2.80
N ARG A 64 17.64 -1.10 -1.63
CA ARG A 64 18.84 -1.16 -0.78
C ARG A 64 19.97 -1.90 -1.46
N GLN A 65 19.68 -2.98 -2.17
CA GLN A 65 20.67 -3.72 -2.93
C GLN A 65 21.31 -2.88 -4.03
N SER A 66 20.56 -1.92 -4.56
CA SER A 66 21.02 -0.99 -5.59
C SER A 66 21.57 0.32 -5.01
N TYR A 67 21.76 0.37 -3.69
CA TYR A 67 22.26 1.56 -2.97
C TYR A 67 21.35 2.79 -3.10
N GLN A 68 20.06 2.58 -3.33
CA GLN A 68 19.08 3.67 -3.41
C GLN A 68 18.37 3.81 -2.06
N HIS A 69 19.13 4.21 -1.05
CA HIS A 69 18.64 4.22 0.33
C HIS A 69 17.54 5.25 0.56
N VAL A 70 17.56 6.39 -0.13
CA VAL A 70 16.51 7.40 0.02
C VAL A 70 15.17 6.83 -0.42
N HIS A 71 15.11 6.19 -1.57
CA HIS A 71 13.89 5.57 -2.06
C HIS A 71 13.45 4.41 -1.17
N ALA A 72 14.42 3.61 -0.71
CA ALA A 72 14.11 2.51 0.21
C ALA A 72 13.46 3.02 1.49
N ASN A 73 13.98 4.12 2.05
CA ASN A 73 13.41 4.72 3.24
C ASN A 73 12.00 5.24 3.00
N MET A 74 11.74 5.84 1.85
CA MET A 74 10.39 6.29 1.48
C MET A 74 9.42 5.12 1.42
N LEU A 75 9.85 3.99 0.85
CA LEU A 75 9.02 2.79 0.76
C LEU A 75 8.79 2.17 2.14
N ASP A 76 9.78 2.18 3.00
CA ASP A 76 9.63 1.67 4.37
C ASP A 76 8.65 2.53 5.17
N ASP A 77 8.74 3.85 5.07
CA ASP A 77 7.81 4.75 5.74
C ASP A 77 6.39 4.51 5.26
N LEU A 78 6.22 4.37 3.96
CA LEU A 78 4.92 4.11 3.37
C LEU A 78 4.37 2.76 3.84
N GLY A 79 5.21 1.74 3.85
CA GLY A 79 4.84 0.41 4.36
C GLY A 79 4.39 0.46 5.82
N GLY A 80 5.07 1.27 6.63
CA GLY A 80 4.68 1.48 8.02
C GLY A 80 3.29 2.09 8.15
N LYS A 81 2.98 3.07 7.31
CA LYS A 81 1.64 3.69 7.30
C LYS A 81 0.56 2.70 6.88
N VAL A 82 0.86 1.84 5.91
CA VAL A 82 -0.07 0.79 5.48
C VAL A 82 -0.32 -0.18 6.63
N TRP A 83 0.75 -0.61 7.31
CA TRP A 83 0.62 -1.50 8.47
C TRP A 83 -0.20 -0.87 9.60
N VAL A 84 -0.02 0.42 9.87
CA VAL A 84 -0.81 1.12 10.88
C VAL A 84 -2.29 1.08 10.54
N ASP A 85 -2.64 1.28 9.27
CA ASP A 85 -4.03 1.20 8.82
C ASP A 85 -4.61 -0.20 9.04
N VAL A 86 -3.88 -1.24 8.62
CA VAL A 86 -4.32 -2.63 8.79
C VAL A 86 -4.44 -3.00 10.26
N MET A 87 -3.44 -2.66 11.05
CA MET A 87 -3.43 -2.99 12.48
C MET A 87 -4.51 -2.25 13.26
N GLY A 88 -4.83 -1.03 12.82
CA GLY A 88 -5.94 -0.30 13.41
C GLY A 88 -7.26 -1.03 13.25
N ARG A 89 -7.49 -1.62 12.08
CA ARG A 89 -8.69 -2.42 11.84
C ARG A 89 -8.69 -3.70 12.66
N ALA A 90 -7.57 -4.40 12.69
CA ALA A 90 -7.44 -5.62 13.47
C ALA A 90 -7.65 -5.35 14.95
N LYS A 91 -7.13 -4.23 15.45
CA LYS A 91 -7.29 -3.84 16.83
C LYS A 91 -8.74 -3.59 17.19
N ILE A 92 -9.50 -2.93 16.30
CA ILE A 92 -10.92 -2.68 16.49
C ILE A 92 -11.68 -4.00 16.53
N ASN A 93 -11.41 -4.90 15.61
CA ASN A 93 -12.07 -6.20 15.54
C ASN A 93 -11.71 -7.08 16.73
N HIS A 94 -10.52 -6.92 17.23
CA HIS A 94 -9.96 -7.78 18.27
C HIS A 94 -10.46 -7.44 19.67
N SER A 95 -10.80 -6.19 19.89
CA SER A 95 -11.17 -5.74 21.23
C SER A 95 -12.48 -6.34 21.74
N SER A 96 -13.35 -6.77 20.83
CA SER A 96 -14.67 -7.24 21.18
C SER A 96 -14.69 -8.71 21.64
N PRO A 97 -14.08 -9.67 20.95
CA PRO A 97 -14.25 -11.08 21.30
C PRO A 97 -13.34 -11.59 22.42
N LEU A 98 -12.39 -10.83 22.84
CA LEU A 98 -11.44 -11.29 23.82
C LEU A 98 -11.93 -11.28 25.24
N ASN A 99 -13.06 -10.78 25.45
CA ASN A 99 -13.59 -10.66 26.79
C ASN A 99 -14.61 -11.71 27.15
#